data_2d4863ca598161cd252115db638c837a
#
_entry.id   2d4863ca598161cd252115db638c837a
#
_cell.length_a   1.000
_cell.length_b   1.000
_cell.length_c   1.000
_cell.angle_alpha   90.00
_cell.angle_beta   90.00
_cell.angle_gamma   90.00
#
_symmetry.space_group_name_H-M   'P 1'
#
loop_
_entity.id
_entity.type
_entity.pdbx_description
1 polymer ?
#
loop_
_entity_poly.entity_id
_entity_poly.type
_entity_poly.pdbx_seq_one_letter_code
_entity_poly.pdbx_strand_id
1 'polypeptide(L)'
;MSFASSAREEIAQRSPTKECCVRAAAYGIACFAKYFDARGLVLQTEQPHTVQLAQQLFARCGIRGEIMEKPRVSGVLYEFNIRDAEQVTRLHELFGTTGRETSLQIDPGLIRCQTCVSAYIAMAFLCSGTVTDPQKEYNLEFLTSRTNLARDFEALLAEHEFAPHRTRRNGVNLIYVKTGANVERLLRFMGAADAATQISVLKAFKQVRNQTCLLYTSPSPRDMR
;
A
#
# COMPACT_ATOMS: atom_id res chain seq x y z
N MET A 1 7.36 11.06 -14.68
CA MET A 1 6.90 10.47 -13.39
C MET A 1 6.52 9.02 -13.66
N SER A 2 6.86 8.05 -12.79
CA SER A 2 6.49 6.65 -13.01
C SER A 2 5.04 6.40 -12.62
N PHE A 3 4.40 5.36 -13.19
CA PHE A 3 3.04 4.97 -12.83
C PHE A 3 2.88 4.74 -11.31
N ALA A 4 3.86 4.05 -10.69
CA ALA A 4 3.87 3.82 -9.24
C ALA A 4 3.96 5.13 -8.44
N SER A 5 4.76 6.12 -8.91
CA SER A 5 4.88 7.42 -8.26
C SER A 5 3.56 8.20 -8.33
N SER A 6 2.90 8.21 -9.49
CA SER A 6 1.59 8.88 -9.66
C SER A 6 0.52 8.26 -8.77
N ALA A 7 0.45 6.92 -8.70
CA ALA A 7 -0.49 6.23 -7.82
C ALA A 7 -0.25 6.55 -6.33
N ARG A 8 1.01 6.64 -5.90
CA ARG A 8 1.37 7.01 -4.51
C ARG A 8 0.98 8.45 -4.20
N GLU A 9 1.24 9.38 -5.12
CA GLU A 9 0.89 10.79 -4.95
C GLU A 9 -0.62 10.96 -4.81
N GLU A 10 -1.39 10.30 -5.66
CA GLU A 10 -2.86 10.32 -5.62
C GLU A 10 -3.40 9.78 -4.27
N ILE A 11 -2.85 8.67 -3.77
CA ILE A 11 -3.21 8.12 -2.46
C ILE A 11 -2.82 9.10 -1.34
N ALA A 12 -1.63 9.70 -1.40
CA ALA A 12 -1.12 10.59 -0.36
C ALA A 12 -1.91 11.91 -0.25
N GLN A 13 -2.59 12.33 -1.30
CA GLN A 13 -3.47 13.50 -1.28
C GLN A 13 -4.80 13.24 -0.57
N ARG A 14 -5.14 11.98 -0.30
CA ARG A 14 -6.39 11.61 0.37
C ARG A 14 -6.18 11.37 1.85
N SER A 15 -6.68 12.27 2.68
CA SER A 15 -6.72 12.09 4.13
C SER A 15 -8.09 11.58 4.58
N PRO A 16 -8.17 10.52 5.38
CA PRO A 16 -9.43 10.05 5.93
C PRO A 16 -10.03 11.11 6.87
N THR A 17 -11.38 11.23 6.85
CA THR A 17 -12.10 12.23 7.65
C THR A 17 -12.53 11.70 9.01
N LYS A 18 -13.00 10.44 9.08
CA LYS A 18 -13.48 9.81 10.31
C LYS A 18 -12.31 9.44 11.23
N GLU A 19 -12.42 9.70 12.52
CA GLU A 19 -11.37 9.40 13.52
C GLU A 19 -10.93 7.94 13.52
N CYS A 20 -11.88 6.98 13.42
CA CYS A 20 -11.54 5.56 13.33
C CYS A 20 -10.68 5.24 12.09
N CYS A 21 -10.95 5.91 10.96
CA CYS A 21 -10.19 5.72 9.72
C CYS A 21 -8.82 6.40 9.79
N VAL A 22 -8.71 7.54 10.49
CA VAL A 22 -7.41 8.19 10.77
C VAL A 22 -6.54 7.28 11.61
N ARG A 23 -7.11 6.69 12.68
CA ARG A 23 -6.39 5.73 13.54
C ARG A 23 -5.99 4.49 12.76
N ALA A 24 -6.87 3.93 11.91
CA ALA A 24 -6.54 2.79 11.06
C ALA A 24 -5.43 3.12 10.04
N ALA A 25 -5.42 4.32 9.46
CA ALA A 25 -4.36 4.79 8.58
C ALA A 25 -3.02 4.91 9.33
N ALA A 26 -3.00 5.55 10.51
CA ALA A 26 -1.80 5.65 11.34
C ALA A 26 -1.29 4.27 11.75
N TYR A 27 -2.20 3.33 12.04
CA TYR A 27 -1.86 1.94 12.33
C TYR A 27 -1.23 1.22 11.12
N GLY A 28 -1.74 1.45 9.91
CA GLY A 28 -1.14 0.94 8.67
C GLY A 28 0.31 1.42 8.51
N ILE A 29 0.58 2.70 8.78
CA ILE A 29 1.95 3.23 8.78
C ILE A 29 2.79 2.50 9.84
N ALA A 30 2.30 2.35 11.07
CA ALA A 30 3.04 1.69 12.15
C ALA A 30 3.39 0.23 11.79
N CYS A 31 2.44 -0.52 11.23
CA CYS A 31 2.65 -1.91 10.82
C CYS A 31 3.70 -2.07 9.72
N PHE A 32 3.75 -1.15 8.75
CA PHE A 32 4.63 -1.25 7.58
C PHE A 32 5.82 -0.28 7.63
N ALA A 33 5.98 0.49 8.71
CA ALA A 33 7.15 1.30 8.95
C ALA A 33 8.42 0.44 9.10
N LYS A 34 9.57 1.07 8.85
CA LYS A 34 10.87 0.41 8.99
C LYS A 34 11.09 -0.13 10.40
N TYR A 35 10.73 0.69 11.41
CA TYR A 35 10.75 0.31 12.83
C TYR A 35 9.42 0.71 13.45
N PHE A 36 8.89 -0.19 14.28
CA PHE A 36 7.81 0.04 15.21
C PHE A 36 8.05 -0.90 16.39
N ASP A 37 8.68 -0.38 17.42
CA ASP A 37 9.09 -1.12 18.63
C ASP A 37 9.17 -0.19 19.84
N ALA A 38 9.71 -0.67 20.98
CA ALA A 38 9.86 0.11 22.22
C ALA A 38 10.64 1.42 22.06
N ARG A 39 11.42 1.60 20.99
CA ARG A 39 12.15 2.84 20.68
C ARG A 39 11.30 3.85 19.93
N GLY A 40 10.09 3.46 19.52
CA GLY A 40 9.14 4.28 18.78
C GLY A 40 8.91 3.83 17.36
N LEU A 41 8.72 4.78 16.46
CA LEU A 41 8.37 4.56 15.05
C LEU A 41 9.33 5.31 14.13
N VAL A 42 9.74 4.65 13.05
CA VAL A 42 10.53 5.26 11.97
C VAL A 42 9.99 4.81 10.62
N LEU A 43 9.43 5.75 9.86
CA LEU A 43 9.05 5.60 8.47
C LEU A 43 10.14 6.23 7.59
N GLN A 44 10.62 5.51 6.58
CA GLN A 44 11.55 6.02 5.58
C GLN A 44 10.97 5.88 4.18
N THR A 45 11.05 6.93 3.39
CA THR A 45 10.54 6.96 2.00
C THR A 45 11.27 8.02 1.17
N GLU A 46 11.28 7.86 -0.14
CA GLU A 46 11.75 8.87 -1.09
C GLU A 46 10.64 9.86 -1.49
N GLN A 47 9.42 9.67 -0.99
CA GLN A 47 8.26 10.47 -1.33
C GLN A 47 7.92 11.46 -0.20
N PRO A 48 8.12 12.79 -0.39
CA PRO A 48 7.88 13.78 0.65
C PRO A 48 6.43 13.81 1.13
N HIS A 49 5.47 13.64 0.21
CA HIS A 49 4.04 13.63 0.55
C HIS A 49 3.64 12.51 1.51
N THR A 50 4.34 11.38 1.47
CA THR A 50 4.08 10.25 2.40
C THR A 50 4.43 10.59 3.84
N VAL A 51 5.59 11.23 4.08
CA VAL A 51 5.98 11.64 5.47
C VAL A 51 5.13 12.79 5.97
N GLN A 52 4.72 13.71 5.08
CA GLN A 52 3.80 14.81 5.43
C GLN A 52 2.43 14.27 5.85
N LEU A 53 1.88 13.31 5.08
CA LEU A 53 0.63 12.64 5.44
C LEU A 53 0.76 11.88 6.75
N ALA A 54 1.87 11.15 6.97
CA ALA A 54 2.13 10.45 8.22
C ALA A 54 2.12 11.43 9.40
N GLN A 55 2.82 12.55 9.31
CA GLN A 55 2.83 13.58 10.35
C GLN A 55 1.42 14.11 10.65
N GLN A 56 0.63 14.39 9.62
CA GLN A 56 -0.76 14.85 9.79
C GLN A 56 -1.64 13.81 10.48
N LEU A 57 -1.55 12.53 10.07
CA LEU A 57 -2.34 11.45 10.64
C LEU A 57 -2.01 11.22 12.12
N PHE A 58 -0.72 11.17 12.48
CA PHE A 58 -0.31 11.02 13.88
C PHE A 58 -0.65 12.26 14.72
N ALA A 59 -0.52 13.48 14.19
CA ALA A 59 -0.94 14.69 14.85
C ALA A 59 -2.45 14.68 15.19
N ARG A 60 -3.30 14.20 14.27
CA ARG A 60 -4.74 14.00 14.52
C ARG A 60 -5.03 12.95 15.57
N CYS A 61 -4.12 12.00 15.79
CA CYS A 61 -4.19 11.03 16.88
C CYS A 61 -3.57 11.55 18.18
N GLY A 62 -3.16 12.83 18.26
CA GLY A 62 -2.55 13.44 19.44
C GLY A 62 -1.08 13.08 19.62
N ILE A 63 -0.40 12.58 18.59
CA ILE A 63 1.00 12.15 18.62
C ILE A 63 1.82 13.06 17.71
N ARG A 64 2.94 13.57 18.25
CA ARG A 64 3.88 14.40 17.51
C ARG A 64 5.06 13.57 17.02
N GLY A 65 5.47 13.78 15.78
CA GLY A 65 6.67 13.22 15.21
C GLY A 65 7.40 14.27 14.38
N GLU A 66 8.65 13.99 14.08
CA GLU A 66 9.55 14.88 13.35
C GLU A 66 9.83 14.33 11.96
N ILE A 67 9.93 15.24 10.98
CA ILE A 67 10.39 14.91 9.63
C ILE A 67 11.84 15.35 9.50
N MET A 68 12.67 14.45 8.99
CA MET A 68 14.08 14.69 8.70
C MET A 68 14.37 14.37 7.24
N GLU A 69 15.18 15.20 6.61
CA GLU A 69 15.69 14.98 5.27
C GLU A 69 17.13 14.46 5.33
N LYS A 70 17.40 13.36 4.65
CA LYS A 70 18.72 12.74 4.59
C LYS A 70 19.19 12.74 3.13
N PRO A 71 20.11 13.64 2.72
CA PRO A 71 20.66 13.63 1.38
C PRO A 71 21.34 12.30 1.07
N ARG A 72 21.15 11.79 -0.15
CA ARG A 72 21.79 10.59 -0.70
C ARG A 72 22.34 10.91 -2.10
N VAL A 73 23.24 10.08 -2.59
CA VAL A 73 23.78 10.20 -3.95
C VAL A 73 22.67 10.11 -5.02
N SER A 74 21.60 9.32 -4.75
CA SER A 74 20.47 9.10 -5.68
C SER A 74 19.26 9.99 -5.42
N GLY A 75 19.33 10.98 -4.50
CA GLY A 75 18.20 11.85 -4.16
C GLY A 75 18.09 12.14 -2.67
N VAL A 76 16.88 12.40 -2.19
CA VAL A 76 16.62 12.68 -0.79
C VAL A 76 15.80 11.55 -0.17
N LEU A 77 16.24 11.03 0.97
CA LEU A 77 15.46 10.14 1.81
C LEU A 77 14.78 10.95 2.89
N TYR A 78 13.45 10.89 2.93
CA TYR A 78 12.64 11.47 3.98
C TYR A 78 12.42 10.45 5.09
N GLU A 79 12.55 10.90 6.34
CA GLU A 79 12.30 10.09 7.53
C GLU A 79 11.30 10.81 8.42
N PHE A 80 10.17 10.15 8.71
CA PHE A 80 9.28 10.57 9.79
C PHE A 80 9.55 9.67 11.00
N ASN A 81 9.80 10.28 12.16
CA ASN A 81 10.12 9.55 13.37
C ASN A 81 9.35 10.04 14.60
N ILE A 82 9.05 9.11 15.49
CA ILE A 82 8.45 9.32 16.81
C ILE A 82 9.41 8.66 17.81
N ARG A 83 10.22 9.47 18.51
CA ARG A 83 11.28 8.96 19.42
C ARG A 83 11.23 9.59 20.83
N ASP A 84 10.48 10.66 20.98
CA ASP A 84 10.25 11.26 22.29
C ASP A 84 9.53 10.26 23.21
N ALA A 85 9.98 10.10 24.45
CA ALA A 85 9.51 9.06 25.36
C ALA A 85 8.00 9.18 25.67
N GLU A 86 7.49 10.41 25.80
CA GLU A 86 6.05 10.65 26.03
C GLU A 86 5.25 10.28 24.77
N GLN A 87 5.72 10.66 23.59
CA GLN A 87 5.06 10.36 22.33
C GLN A 87 5.11 8.86 22.01
N VAL A 88 6.18 8.16 22.35
CA VAL A 88 6.29 6.69 22.22
C VAL A 88 5.31 6.00 23.16
N THR A 89 5.14 6.46 24.38
CA THR A 89 4.13 5.93 25.30
C THR A 89 2.73 6.07 24.73
N ARG A 90 2.36 7.27 24.27
CA ARG A 90 1.07 7.55 23.63
C ARG A 90 0.86 6.70 22.36
N LEU A 91 1.92 6.47 21.57
CA LEU A 91 1.88 5.63 20.38
C LEU A 91 1.49 4.18 20.71
N HIS A 92 2.09 3.62 21.75
CA HIS A 92 1.79 2.27 22.20
C HIS A 92 0.41 2.16 22.84
N GLU A 93 -0.01 3.16 23.62
CA GLU A 93 -1.37 3.26 24.17
C GLU A 93 -2.43 3.32 23.06
N LEU A 94 -2.19 4.12 22.00
CA LEU A 94 -3.10 4.27 20.87
C LEU A 94 -3.42 2.94 20.17
N PHE A 95 -2.40 2.09 20.05
CA PHE A 95 -2.50 0.81 19.33
C PHE A 95 -2.61 -0.42 20.24
N GLY A 96 -2.61 -0.23 21.57
CA GLY A 96 -2.67 -1.33 22.53
C GLY A 96 -1.46 -2.26 22.48
N THR A 97 -0.28 -1.72 22.18
CA THR A 97 0.99 -2.46 22.08
C THR A 97 1.94 -2.05 23.21
N THR A 98 2.99 -2.84 23.43
CA THR A 98 4.03 -2.56 24.43
C THR A 98 5.38 -2.22 23.78
N GLY A 99 5.49 -2.43 22.48
CA GLY A 99 6.75 -2.31 21.72
C GLY A 99 7.74 -3.44 21.96
N ARG A 100 7.37 -4.44 22.78
CA ARG A 100 8.19 -5.62 23.11
C ARG A 100 7.68 -6.90 22.48
N GLU A 101 6.66 -6.78 21.64
CA GLU A 101 6.08 -7.92 20.93
C GLU A 101 7.13 -8.59 20.05
N THR A 102 7.29 -9.91 20.21
CA THR A 102 8.20 -10.72 19.39
C THR A 102 7.72 -10.85 17.95
N SER A 103 6.43 -10.61 17.71
CA SER A 103 5.83 -10.62 16.38
C SER A 103 4.68 -9.62 16.27
N LEU A 104 4.66 -8.84 15.21
CA LEU A 104 3.58 -7.92 14.92
C LEU A 104 2.49 -8.65 14.15
N GLN A 105 1.23 -8.54 14.62
CA GLN A 105 0.02 -9.04 13.99
C GLN A 105 -0.95 -7.89 13.75
N ILE A 106 -1.91 -8.07 12.84
CA ILE A 106 -2.97 -7.08 12.64
C ILE A 106 -4.02 -7.22 13.76
N ASP A 107 -4.28 -6.14 14.48
CA ASP A 107 -5.40 -6.07 15.43
C ASP A 107 -6.69 -5.67 14.69
N PRO A 108 -7.67 -6.60 14.55
CA PRO A 108 -8.94 -6.29 13.89
C PRO A 108 -9.73 -5.19 14.61
N GLY A 109 -9.51 -5.00 15.91
CA GLY A 109 -10.15 -3.95 16.70
C GLY A 109 -9.79 -2.53 16.26
N LEU A 110 -8.68 -2.36 15.54
CA LEU A 110 -8.24 -1.08 14.98
C LEU A 110 -8.76 -0.85 13.55
N ILE A 111 -9.35 -1.87 12.89
CA ILE A 111 -9.84 -1.83 11.50
C ILE A 111 -11.32 -2.19 11.47
N ARG A 112 -12.18 -1.27 11.92
CA ARG A 112 -13.59 -1.57 12.25
C ARG A 112 -14.57 -1.47 11.08
N CYS A 113 -14.30 -0.67 10.09
CA CYS A 113 -15.21 -0.45 8.96
C CYS A 113 -14.46 -0.55 7.63
N GLN A 114 -15.20 -0.73 6.54
CA GLN A 114 -14.61 -0.87 5.20
C GLN A 114 -13.68 0.30 4.82
N THR A 115 -14.02 1.52 5.23
CA THR A 115 -13.16 2.70 5.01
C THR A 115 -11.89 2.63 5.87
N CYS A 116 -11.93 2.01 7.07
CA CYS A 116 -10.72 1.75 7.86
C CYS A 116 -9.80 0.76 7.14
N VAL A 117 -10.36 -0.30 6.56
CA VAL A 117 -9.59 -1.28 5.75
C VAL A 117 -8.92 -0.59 4.57
N SER A 118 -9.68 0.21 3.82
CA SER A 118 -9.16 1.00 2.70
C SER A 118 -8.01 1.90 3.13
N ALA A 119 -8.18 2.66 4.22
CA ALA A 119 -7.15 3.55 4.75
C ALA A 119 -5.91 2.79 5.23
N TYR A 120 -6.08 1.66 5.91
CA TYR A 120 -5.00 0.80 6.37
C TYR A 120 -4.16 0.27 5.19
N ILE A 121 -4.82 -0.31 4.17
CA ILE A 121 -4.15 -0.86 2.99
C ILE A 121 -3.47 0.24 2.17
N ALA A 122 -4.10 1.43 2.05
CA ALA A 122 -3.52 2.58 1.37
C ALA A 122 -2.19 3.02 2.03
N MET A 123 -2.15 3.08 3.36
CA MET A 123 -0.92 3.41 4.09
C MET A 123 0.12 2.30 4.01
N ALA A 124 -0.27 1.03 4.05
CA ALA A 124 0.62 -0.09 3.79
C ALA A 124 1.29 0.05 2.41
N PHE A 125 0.52 0.44 1.37
CA PHE A 125 1.04 0.69 0.03
C PHE A 125 2.03 1.86 -0.01
N LEU A 126 1.74 2.98 0.64
CA LEU A 126 2.67 4.12 0.71
C LEU A 126 3.99 3.77 1.42
N CYS A 127 3.95 2.91 2.44
CA CYS A 127 5.14 2.51 3.20
C CYS A 127 5.98 1.44 2.49
N SER A 128 5.37 0.45 1.88
CA SER A 128 6.06 -0.76 1.42
C SER A 128 5.55 -1.34 0.11
N GLY A 129 4.51 -0.72 -0.49
CA GLY A 129 3.90 -1.21 -1.72
C GLY A 129 4.59 -0.67 -2.96
N THR A 130 4.42 -1.38 -4.06
CA THR A 130 4.75 -0.91 -5.41
C THR A 130 3.77 -1.48 -6.42
N VAL A 131 3.67 -0.83 -7.57
CA VAL A 131 2.86 -1.30 -8.69
C VAL A 131 3.65 -1.18 -9.97
N THR A 132 3.62 -2.22 -10.79
CA THR A 132 4.32 -2.24 -12.07
C THR A 132 3.57 -1.38 -13.11
N ASP A 133 4.30 -0.83 -14.08
CA ASP A 133 3.72 -0.14 -15.21
C ASP A 133 2.74 -1.09 -15.95
N PRO A 134 1.44 -0.74 -16.07
CA PRO A 134 0.42 -1.60 -16.66
C PRO A 134 0.61 -1.85 -18.17
N GLN A 135 1.51 -1.11 -18.83
CA GLN A 135 1.92 -1.43 -20.20
C GLN A 135 2.76 -2.70 -20.24
N LYS A 136 3.55 -2.97 -19.19
CA LYS A 136 4.42 -4.15 -19.07
C LYS A 136 3.65 -5.34 -18.50
N GLU A 137 3.17 -5.21 -17.27
CA GLU A 137 2.43 -6.27 -16.58
C GLU A 137 1.49 -5.69 -15.52
N TYR A 138 0.51 -6.49 -15.09
CA TYR A 138 -0.37 -6.15 -13.98
C TYR A 138 0.13 -6.84 -12.71
N ASN A 139 0.86 -6.11 -11.88
CA ASN A 139 1.39 -6.61 -10.63
C ASN A 139 1.44 -5.48 -9.59
N LEU A 140 0.85 -5.71 -8.41
CA LEU A 140 0.89 -4.82 -7.26
C LEU A 140 1.42 -5.61 -6.07
N GLU A 141 2.43 -5.11 -5.40
CA GLU A 141 3.19 -5.83 -4.38
C GLU A 141 3.31 -5.04 -3.09
N PHE A 142 3.38 -5.76 -1.98
CA PHE A 142 3.71 -5.24 -0.64
C PHE A 142 4.86 -6.07 -0.06
N LEU A 143 5.81 -5.39 0.56
CA LEU A 143 7.00 -6.01 1.14
C LEU A 143 7.01 -5.86 2.65
N THR A 144 7.30 -6.94 3.38
CA THR A 144 7.54 -6.87 4.83
C THR A 144 8.45 -8.01 5.30
N SER A 145 9.34 -7.71 6.24
CA SER A 145 10.14 -8.75 6.91
C SER A 145 9.35 -9.50 8.00
N ARG A 146 8.19 -8.94 8.41
CA ARG A 146 7.37 -9.44 9.53
C ARG A 146 6.44 -10.55 9.04
N THR A 147 6.73 -11.80 9.38
CA THR A 147 6.04 -12.99 8.81
C THR A 147 4.57 -13.07 9.25
N ASN A 148 4.25 -12.78 10.52
CA ASN A 148 2.87 -12.83 10.98
C ASN A 148 2.04 -11.69 10.38
N LEU A 149 2.60 -10.49 10.31
CA LEU A 149 1.97 -9.37 9.60
C LEU A 149 1.67 -9.72 8.13
N ALA A 150 2.62 -10.38 7.45
CA ALA A 150 2.44 -10.77 6.05
C ALA A 150 1.28 -11.77 5.87
N ARG A 151 1.15 -12.73 6.79
CA ARG A 151 0.06 -13.72 6.79
C ARG A 151 -1.29 -13.04 7.04
N ASP A 152 -1.37 -12.19 8.05
CA ASP A 152 -2.60 -11.51 8.42
C ASP A 152 -3.02 -10.50 7.33
N PHE A 153 -2.06 -9.84 6.68
CA PHE A 153 -2.30 -8.93 5.57
C PHE A 153 -2.79 -9.66 4.31
N GLU A 154 -2.22 -10.83 4.00
CA GLU A 154 -2.73 -11.72 2.94
C GLU A 154 -4.19 -12.12 3.22
N ALA A 155 -4.51 -12.53 4.46
CA ALA A 155 -5.87 -12.88 4.86
C ALA A 155 -6.83 -11.68 4.72
N LEU A 156 -6.41 -10.48 5.14
CA LEU A 156 -7.19 -9.25 5.00
C LEU A 156 -7.51 -8.93 3.54
N LEU A 157 -6.52 -9.05 2.64
CA LEU A 157 -6.74 -8.84 1.20
C LEU A 157 -7.65 -9.91 0.60
N ALA A 158 -7.54 -11.16 1.06
CA ALA A 158 -8.39 -12.27 0.60
C ALA A 158 -9.85 -12.10 1.05
N GLU A 159 -10.09 -11.67 2.28
CA GLU A 159 -11.42 -11.35 2.80
C GLU A 159 -12.14 -10.28 1.96
N HIS A 160 -11.38 -9.35 1.39
CA HIS A 160 -11.89 -8.33 0.48
C HIS A 160 -11.81 -8.73 -1.01
N GLU A 161 -11.64 -10.02 -1.30
CA GLU A 161 -11.67 -10.63 -2.64
C GLU A 161 -10.60 -10.09 -3.62
N PHE A 162 -9.44 -9.61 -3.13
CA PHE A 162 -8.36 -9.14 -4.01
C PHE A 162 -7.48 -10.26 -4.56
N ALA A 163 -7.76 -11.54 -4.22
CA ALA A 163 -7.01 -12.71 -4.66
C ALA A 163 -5.48 -12.54 -4.50
N PRO A 164 -4.99 -12.29 -3.28
CA PRO A 164 -3.58 -12.12 -3.02
C PRO A 164 -2.84 -13.46 -3.12
N HIS A 165 -1.55 -13.35 -3.40
CA HIS A 165 -0.59 -14.44 -3.28
C HIS A 165 0.56 -14.00 -2.38
N ARG A 166 1.17 -14.94 -1.67
CA ARG A 166 2.33 -14.68 -0.83
C ARG A 166 3.50 -15.60 -1.20
N THR A 167 4.68 -15.00 -1.26
CA THR A 167 5.96 -15.72 -1.42
C THR A 167 7.01 -15.11 -0.50
N ARG A 168 8.14 -15.80 -0.34
CA ARG A 168 9.26 -15.30 0.46
C ARG A 168 10.53 -15.33 -0.38
N ARG A 169 11.23 -14.19 -0.46
CA ARG A 169 12.51 -14.06 -1.17
C ARG A 169 13.52 -13.35 -0.27
N ASN A 170 14.71 -13.91 -0.10
CA ASN A 170 15.81 -13.31 0.68
C ASN A 170 15.39 -12.84 2.09
N GLY A 171 14.55 -13.62 2.77
CA GLY A 171 14.07 -13.29 4.12
C GLY A 171 12.91 -12.28 4.19
N VAL A 172 12.51 -11.69 3.06
CA VAL A 172 11.41 -10.73 2.96
C VAL A 172 10.16 -11.43 2.42
N ASN A 173 9.00 -11.19 3.05
CA ASN A 173 7.71 -11.65 2.55
C ASN A 173 7.21 -10.66 1.51
N LEU A 174 6.77 -11.20 0.38
CA LEU A 174 6.16 -10.50 -0.72
C LEU A 174 4.70 -10.93 -0.82
N ILE A 175 3.78 -10.01 -0.62
CA ILE A 175 2.35 -10.20 -0.83
C ILE A 175 2.01 -9.46 -2.12
N TYR A 176 1.42 -10.15 -3.10
CA TYR A 176 1.17 -9.55 -4.39
C TYR A 176 -0.20 -9.92 -4.97
N VAL A 177 -0.72 -9.00 -5.77
CA VAL A 177 -1.97 -9.15 -6.52
C VAL A 177 -1.63 -9.06 -8.00
N LYS A 178 -2.04 -10.06 -8.76
CA LYS A 178 -1.92 -10.12 -10.23
C LYS A 178 -3.30 -9.94 -10.87
N THR A 179 -3.33 -9.86 -12.17
CA THR A 179 -4.47 -9.57 -13.04
C THR A 179 -4.91 -8.11 -13.04
N GLY A 180 -5.16 -7.59 -14.24
CA GLY A 180 -5.56 -6.19 -14.40
C GLY A 180 -6.85 -5.84 -13.66
N ALA A 181 -7.79 -6.79 -13.50
CA ALA A 181 -9.04 -6.55 -12.78
C ALA A 181 -8.80 -6.35 -11.26
N ASN A 182 -7.99 -7.21 -10.64
CA ASN A 182 -7.72 -7.13 -9.20
C ASN A 182 -6.82 -5.95 -8.85
N VAL A 183 -5.80 -5.65 -9.68
CA VAL A 183 -4.91 -4.49 -9.48
C VAL A 183 -5.70 -3.18 -9.62
N GLU A 184 -6.54 -3.05 -10.65
CA GLU A 184 -7.44 -1.90 -10.84
C GLU A 184 -8.36 -1.70 -9.62
N ARG A 185 -9.02 -2.79 -9.18
CA ARG A 185 -9.94 -2.76 -8.04
C ARG A 185 -9.23 -2.38 -6.75
N LEU A 186 -8.04 -2.91 -6.51
CA LEU A 186 -7.25 -2.59 -5.32
C LEU A 186 -6.76 -1.13 -5.31
N LEU A 187 -6.28 -0.61 -6.45
CA LEU A 187 -5.91 0.80 -6.58
C LEU A 187 -7.11 1.72 -6.32
N ARG A 188 -8.26 1.41 -6.90
CA ARG A 188 -9.50 2.16 -6.65
C ARG A 188 -9.92 2.11 -5.18
N PHE A 189 -9.79 0.95 -4.55
CA PHE A 189 -10.09 0.75 -3.14
C PHE A 189 -9.17 1.58 -2.22
N MET A 190 -7.88 1.68 -2.55
CA MET A 190 -6.92 2.54 -1.84
C MET A 190 -7.09 4.04 -2.13
N GLY A 191 -7.91 4.39 -3.14
CA GLY A 191 -8.18 5.77 -3.49
C GLY A 191 -7.38 6.31 -4.68
N ALA A 192 -6.59 5.49 -5.38
CA ALA A 192 -5.90 5.83 -6.64
C ALA A 192 -6.85 5.65 -7.83
N ALA A 193 -7.83 6.52 -7.99
CA ALA A 193 -8.88 6.39 -9.00
C ALA A 193 -8.36 6.64 -10.42
N ASP A 194 -7.44 7.59 -10.60
CA ASP A 194 -6.86 7.92 -11.91
C ASP A 194 -5.93 6.81 -12.37
N ALA A 195 -5.07 6.26 -11.48
CA ALA A 195 -4.25 5.12 -11.77
C ALA A 195 -5.10 3.87 -12.13
N ALA A 196 -6.20 3.62 -11.41
CA ALA A 196 -7.14 2.55 -11.72
C ALA A 196 -7.81 2.76 -13.09
N THR A 197 -8.18 3.99 -13.44
CA THR A 197 -8.78 4.32 -14.73
C THR A 197 -7.80 4.09 -15.88
N GLN A 198 -6.52 4.42 -15.71
CA GLN A 198 -5.48 4.13 -16.71
C GLN A 198 -5.38 2.62 -16.99
N ILE A 199 -5.45 1.76 -15.97
CA ILE A 199 -5.48 0.30 -16.14
C ILE A 199 -6.73 -0.12 -16.92
N SER A 200 -7.90 0.43 -16.58
CA SER A 200 -9.17 0.13 -17.26
C SER A 200 -9.09 0.43 -18.77
N VAL A 201 -8.59 1.60 -19.11
CA VAL A 201 -8.38 2.02 -20.51
C VAL A 201 -7.43 1.08 -21.26
N LEU A 202 -6.28 0.75 -20.65
CA LEU A 202 -5.30 -0.16 -21.25
C LEU A 202 -5.86 -1.59 -21.45
N LYS A 203 -6.69 -2.09 -20.54
CA LYS A 203 -7.39 -3.37 -20.69
C LYS A 203 -8.32 -3.35 -21.90
N ALA A 204 -9.13 -2.27 -22.04
CA ALA A 204 -10.03 -2.12 -23.18
C ALA A 204 -9.26 -2.11 -24.51
N PHE A 205 -8.17 -1.35 -24.62
CA PHE A 205 -7.32 -1.35 -25.82
C PHE A 205 -6.73 -2.73 -26.15
N LYS A 206 -6.22 -3.46 -25.15
CA LYS A 206 -5.70 -4.82 -25.37
C LYS A 206 -6.79 -5.78 -25.85
N GLN A 207 -8.01 -5.68 -25.33
CA GLN A 207 -9.15 -6.51 -25.77
C GLN A 207 -9.53 -6.23 -27.23
N VAL A 208 -9.69 -4.96 -27.62
CA VAL A 208 -10.00 -4.56 -28.99
C VAL A 208 -8.93 -5.08 -29.96
N ARG A 209 -7.64 -4.88 -29.63
CA ARG A 209 -6.54 -5.36 -30.47
C ARG A 209 -6.56 -6.87 -30.65
N ASN A 210 -6.80 -7.63 -29.57
CA ASN A 210 -6.86 -9.10 -29.65
C ASN A 210 -8.05 -9.58 -30.49
N GLN A 211 -9.22 -8.95 -30.36
CA GLN A 211 -10.39 -9.27 -31.19
C GLN A 211 -10.13 -8.98 -32.69
N THR A 212 -9.50 -7.84 -33.00
CA THR A 212 -9.14 -7.47 -34.35
C THR A 212 -8.15 -8.47 -34.95
N CYS A 213 -7.11 -8.89 -34.23
CA CYS A 213 -6.17 -9.90 -34.67
C CYS A 213 -6.86 -11.26 -34.97
N LEU A 214 -7.79 -11.68 -34.11
CA LEU A 214 -8.52 -12.93 -34.32
C LEU A 214 -9.42 -12.89 -35.58
N LEU A 215 -10.01 -11.74 -35.90
CA LEU A 215 -10.81 -11.57 -37.12
C LEU A 215 -9.95 -11.67 -38.40
N TYR A 216 -8.69 -11.20 -38.37
CA TYR A 216 -7.78 -11.27 -39.53
C TYR A 216 -7.06 -12.62 -39.66
N THR A 217 -6.99 -13.43 -38.59
CA THR A 217 -6.35 -14.76 -38.61
C THR A 217 -7.34 -15.91 -38.75
N SER A 218 -8.65 -15.66 -38.82
CA SER A 218 -9.64 -16.67 -39.15
C SER A 218 -9.48 -17.09 -40.63
N PRO A 219 -9.28 -18.39 -40.96
CA PRO A 219 -9.16 -18.82 -42.33
C PRO A 219 -10.42 -18.44 -43.09
N SER A 220 -10.23 -17.83 -44.25
CA SER A 220 -11.33 -17.49 -45.14
C SER A 220 -12.10 -18.76 -45.51
N PRO A 221 -13.44 -18.73 -45.62
CA PRO A 221 -14.21 -19.89 -46.13
C PRO A 221 -13.76 -20.38 -47.51
N ARG A 222 -12.89 -19.66 -48.21
CA ARG A 222 -12.32 -20.04 -49.52
C ARG A 222 -11.10 -20.96 -49.42
N ASP A 223 -10.48 -21.11 -48.27
CA ASP A 223 -9.28 -21.95 -48.07
C ASP A 223 -9.64 -23.38 -47.62
N MET A 224 -10.93 -23.70 -47.55
CA MET A 224 -11.44 -25.05 -47.24
C MET A 224 -12.02 -25.76 -48.48
N ARG A 225 -11.29 -25.74 -49.62
CA ARG A 225 -11.57 -26.59 -50.78
C ARG A 225 -10.34 -27.39 -51.18
#